data_8fbe9ab8cb648dcbd2cb92252c6d79cd
#
_entry.id   8fbe9ab8cb648dcbd2cb92252c6d79cd
#
_cell.length_a   1.000
_cell.length_b   1.000
_cell.length_c   1.000
_cell.angle_alpha   90.00
_cell.angle_beta   90.00
_cell.angle_gamma   90.00
#
_symmetry.space_group_name_H-M   'P 1'
#
loop_
_entity.id
_entity.type
_entity.pdbx_description
1 polymer ?
#
loop_
_entity_poly.entity_id
_entity_poly.type
_entity_poly.pdbx_seq_one_letter_code
_entity_poly.pdbx_strand_id
1 'polypeptide(L)'
;MKKQILIVDDELSILKLLNFVLSKDYDLIIKNSGVDAFNWLEEGNDPDLIISDLHMPYFDGSSFIRNLKVSGFYRDTPVILLSGAEDLDKKVNELSIKVESYIQKPFNPDQLKSIISHLIAN
;
A
#
# COMPACT_ATOMS: atom_id res chain seq x y z
N MET A 1 -18.61 5.10 9.59
CA MET A 1 -17.21 5.59 9.52
C MET A 1 -16.51 5.07 8.28
N LYS A 2 -15.72 5.90 7.67
CA LYS A 2 -14.91 5.47 6.54
C LYS A 2 -13.75 4.60 7.01
N LYS A 3 -13.42 3.58 6.23
CA LYS A 3 -12.22 2.80 6.44
C LYS A 3 -10.98 3.65 6.12
N GLN A 4 -9.90 3.36 6.81
CA GLN A 4 -8.65 4.12 6.69
C GLN A 4 -7.63 3.35 5.87
N ILE A 5 -7.02 4.05 4.91
CA ILE A 5 -6.00 3.48 4.02
C ILE A 5 -4.71 4.27 4.17
N LEU A 6 -3.62 3.56 4.48
CA LEU A 6 -2.27 4.14 4.43
C LEU A 6 -1.72 3.96 3.03
N ILE A 7 -1.31 5.06 2.40
CA ILE A 7 -0.75 5.07 1.05
C ILE A 7 0.70 5.53 1.13
N VAL A 8 1.61 4.73 0.59
CA VAL A 8 3.05 5.01 0.61
C VAL A 8 3.59 4.95 -0.81
N ASP A 9 4.01 6.08 -1.34
CA ASP A 9 4.59 6.17 -2.68
C ASP A 9 5.41 7.46 -2.76
N ASP A 10 6.54 7.42 -3.44
CA ASP A 10 7.39 8.60 -3.61
C ASP A 10 7.03 9.44 -4.84
N GLU A 11 6.14 8.95 -5.70
CA GLU A 11 5.72 9.67 -6.89
C GLU A 11 4.51 10.56 -6.58
N LEU A 12 4.72 11.87 -6.60
CA LEU A 12 3.65 12.82 -6.28
C LEU A 12 2.43 12.67 -7.19
N SER A 13 2.65 12.37 -8.48
CA SER A 13 1.55 12.18 -9.43
C SER A 13 0.65 11.01 -9.02
N ILE A 14 1.24 9.92 -8.55
CA ILE A 14 0.50 8.75 -8.07
C ILE A 14 -0.29 9.09 -6.81
N LEU A 15 0.35 9.80 -5.87
CA LEU A 15 -0.33 10.20 -4.64
C LEU A 15 -1.53 11.09 -4.91
N LYS A 16 -1.40 12.03 -5.84
CA LYS A 16 -2.50 12.91 -6.24
C LYS A 16 -3.63 12.13 -6.89
N LEU A 17 -3.28 11.18 -7.76
CA LEU A 17 -4.29 10.35 -8.44
C LEU A 17 -5.04 9.48 -7.43
N LEU A 18 -4.33 8.83 -6.51
CA LEU A 18 -4.95 7.99 -5.49
C LEU A 18 -5.85 8.81 -4.58
N ASN A 19 -5.42 10.01 -4.21
CA ASN A 19 -6.25 10.90 -3.40
C ASN A 19 -7.54 11.25 -4.14
N PHE A 20 -7.45 11.60 -5.42
CA PHE A 20 -8.61 11.93 -6.24
C PHE A 20 -9.58 10.75 -6.35
N VAL A 21 -9.04 9.55 -6.55
CA VAL A 21 -9.86 8.36 -6.79
C VAL A 21 -10.52 7.86 -5.50
N LEU A 22 -9.85 7.95 -4.35
CA LEU A 22 -10.24 7.23 -3.14
C LEU A 22 -10.74 8.11 -2.00
N SER A 23 -10.46 9.42 -2.00
CA SER A 23 -10.74 10.26 -0.82
C SER A 23 -12.23 10.41 -0.51
N LYS A 24 -13.09 10.20 -1.48
CA LYS A 24 -14.53 10.30 -1.26
C LYS A 24 -15.05 9.15 -0.38
N ASP A 25 -14.49 7.96 -0.57
CA ASP A 25 -14.99 6.74 0.07
C ASP A 25 -14.16 6.28 1.27
N TYR A 26 -12.92 6.77 1.39
CA TYR A 26 -11.97 6.31 2.41
C TYR A 26 -11.25 7.48 3.04
N ASP A 27 -10.85 7.30 4.30
CA ASP A 27 -9.93 8.23 4.96
C ASP A 27 -8.51 7.84 4.57
N LEU A 28 -7.78 8.77 3.98
CA LEU A 28 -6.46 8.48 3.44
C LEU A 28 -5.36 9.11 4.31
N ILE A 29 -4.36 8.30 4.65
CA ILE A 29 -3.13 8.75 5.25
C ILE A 29 -2.06 8.57 4.19
N ILE A 30 -1.50 9.68 3.73
CA ILE A 30 -0.57 9.68 2.58
C ILE A 30 0.83 10.00 3.06
N LYS A 31 1.76 9.09 2.79
CA LYS A 31 3.17 9.27 3.11
C LYS A 31 3.99 9.11 1.84
N ASN A 32 4.99 9.97 1.67
CA ASN A 32 5.82 9.95 0.46
C ASN A 32 7.11 9.17 0.63
N SER A 33 7.29 8.51 1.76
CA SER A 33 8.45 7.65 1.99
C SER A 33 8.09 6.52 2.95
N GLY A 34 8.84 5.42 2.85
CA GLY A 34 8.66 4.30 3.75
C GLY A 34 9.02 4.65 5.19
N VAL A 35 10.00 5.53 5.38
CA VAL A 35 10.40 5.97 6.73
C VAL A 35 9.26 6.71 7.42
N ASP A 36 8.63 7.65 6.72
CA ASP A 36 7.51 8.40 7.29
C ASP A 36 6.31 7.49 7.57
N ALA A 37 6.05 6.54 6.68
CA ALA A 37 4.99 5.57 6.88
C ALA A 37 5.26 4.70 8.11
N PHE A 38 6.48 4.21 8.25
CA PHE A 38 6.86 3.39 9.39
C PHE A 38 6.73 4.17 10.70
N ASN A 39 7.19 5.42 10.71
CA ASN A 39 7.07 6.27 11.89
C ASN A 39 5.61 6.48 12.29
N TRP A 40 4.75 6.69 11.31
CA TRP A 40 3.31 6.84 11.58
C TRP A 40 2.73 5.57 12.21
N LEU A 41 3.12 4.40 11.70
CA LEU A 41 2.66 3.13 12.27
C LEU A 41 3.20 2.93 13.69
N GLU A 42 4.45 3.33 13.95
CA GLU A 42 5.07 3.21 15.27
C GLU A 42 4.36 4.07 16.33
N GLU A 43 3.60 5.08 15.91
CA GLU A 43 2.79 5.87 16.82
C GLU A 43 1.57 5.11 17.35
N GLY A 44 1.34 3.88 16.88
CA GLY A 44 0.22 3.06 17.32
C GLY A 44 -0.98 3.10 16.39
N ASN A 45 -0.82 3.62 15.19
CA ASN A 45 -1.91 3.69 14.22
C ASN A 45 -2.15 2.33 13.56
N ASP A 46 -3.40 2.04 13.24
CA ASP A 46 -3.82 0.74 12.71
C ASP A 46 -4.72 0.94 11.49
N PRO A 47 -4.15 1.10 10.30
CA PRO A 47 -4.95 1.28 9.09
C PRO A 47 -5.67 0.00 8.71
N ASP A 48 -6.77 0.14 7.99
CA ASP A 48 -7.54 -1.01 7.50
C ASP A 48 -6.89 -1.65 6.27
N LEU A 49 -6.10 -0.88 5.53
CA LEU A 49 -5.42 -1.35 4.32
C LEU A 49 -4.16 -0.52 4.11
N ILE A 50 -3.14 -1.14 3.55
CA ILE A 50 -1.91 -0.46 3.14
C ILE A 50 -1.74 -0.62 1.64
N ILE A 51 -1.54 0.51 0.94
CA ILE A 51 -1.16 0.53 -0.47
C ILE A 51 0.26 1.07 -0.52
N SER A 52 1.20 0.30 -1.03
CA SER A 52 2.61 0.68 -1.02
C SER A 52 3.27 0.45 -2.38
N ASP A 53 4.10 1.41 -2.78
CA ASP A 53 5.01 1.20 -3.89
C ASP A 53 6.06 0.17 -3.48
N LEU A 54 6.46 -0.68 -4.43
CA LEU A 54 7.48 -1.70 -4.21
C LEU A 54 8.89 -1.09 -4.19
N HIS A 55 9.12 -0.06 -4.99
CA HIS A 55 10.44 0.58 -5.12
C HIS A 55 10.39 2.04 -4.71
N MET A 56 11.10 2.38 -3.64
CA MET A 56 11.21 3.75 -3.16
C MET A 56 12.67 4.08 -2.86
N PRO A 57 13.12 5.33 -3.13
CA PRO A 57 14.48 5.73 -2.79
C PRO A 57 14.73 5.60 -1.29
N TYR A 58 15.91 5.17 -0.94
CA TYR A 58 16.40 5.08 0.45
C TYR A 58 15.59 4.15 1.36
N PHE A 59 14.54 3.51 0.83
CA PHE A 59 13.73 2.58 1.62
C PHE A 59 13.10 1.56 0.68
N ASP A 60 13.53 0.31 0.83
CA ASP A 60 13.02 -0.78 0.01
C ASP A 60 11.61 -1.15 0.45
N GLY A 61 10.63 -1.02 -0.47
CA GLY A 61 9.25 -1.38 -0.19
C GLY A 61 9.08 -2.83 0.23
N SER A 62 9.88 -3.74 -0.31
CA SER A 62 9.80 -5.14 0.10
C SER A 62 10.24 -5.33 1.55
N SER A 63 11.27 -4.62 1.99
CA SER A 63 11.70 -4.68 3.39
C SER A 63 10.65 -4.07 4.32
N PHE A 64 10.03 -2.99 3.91
CA PHE A 64 8.94 -2.36 4.67
C PHE A 64 7.80 -3.37 4.89
N ILE A 65 7.34 -4.01 3.83
CA ILE A 65 6.24 -4.97 3.91
C ILE A 65 6.64 -6.19 4.76
N ARG A 66 7.86 -6.68 4.56
CA ARG A 66 8.35 -7.82 5.35
C ARG A 66 8.33 -7.48 6.85
N ASN A 67 8.81 -6.31 7.22
CA ASN A 67 8.83 -5.89 8.63
C ASN A 67 7.42 -5.79 9.19
N LEU A 68 6.47 -5.30 8.41
CA LEU A 68 5.06 -5.25 8.83
C LEU A 68 4.50 -6.65 9.05
N LYS A 69 4.77 -7.57 8.12
CA LYS A 69 4.16 -8.90 8.16
C LYS A 69 4.74 -9.80 9.25
N VAL A 70 5.99 -9.59 9.65
CA VAL A 70 6.54 -10.34 10.79
C VAL A 70 6.10 -9.74 12.13
N SER A 71 5.59 -8.51 12.13
CA SER A 71 5.01 -7.91 13.32
C SER A 71 3.69 -8.60 13.65
N GLY A 72 3.51 -9.01 14.88
CA GLY A 72 2.22 -9.59 15.28
C GLY A 72 1.07 -8.62 15.18
N PHE A 73 1.34 -7.31 15.18
CA PHE A 73 0.32 -6.27 15.14
C PHE A 73 -0.24 -6.05 13.73
N TYR A 74 0.63 -6.09 12.69
CA TYR A 74 0.22 -5.78 11.32
C TYR A 74 0.15 -7.01 10.42
N ARG A 75 0.35 -8.20 10.95
CA ARG A 75 0.42 -9.41 10.14
C ARG A 75 -0.81 -9.62 9.28
N ASP A 76 -1.98 -9.28 9.79
CA ASP A 76 -3.25 -9.52 9.11
C ASP A 76 -3.78 -8.29 8.36
N THR A 77 -3.06 -7.18 8.38
CA THR A 77 -3.46 -5.98 7.63
C THR A 77 -3.28 -6.23 6.14
N PRO A 78 -4.34 -6.09 5.33
CA PRO A 78 -4.21 -6.32 3.87
C PRO A 78 -3.24 -5.31 3.25
N VAL A 79 -2.47 -5.78 2.27
CA VAL A 79 -1.50 -4.97 1.55
C VAL A 79 -1.70 -5.11 0.05
N ILE A 80 -1.75 -3.99 -0.65
CA ILE A 80 -1.71 -3.93 -2.11
C ILE A 80 -0.38 -3.31 -2.49
N LEU A 81 0.40 -4.00 -3.33
CA LEU A 81 1.64 -3.46 -3.88
C LEU A 81 1.40 -2.82 -5.23
N LEU A 82 1.96 -1.63 -5.42
CA LEU A 82 1.98 -0.95 -6.71
C LEU A 82 3.42 -0.90 -7.22
N SER A 83 3.62 -1.15 -8.52
CA SER A 83 4.96 -1.05 -9.10
C SER A 83 4.89 -0.86 -10.61
N GLY A 84 5.84 -0.07 -11.15
CA GLY A 84 6.04 0.05 -12.58
C GLY A 84 6.98 -1.00 -13.15
N ALA A 85 7.48 -1.92 -12.32
CA ALA A 85 8.43 -2.92 -12.77
C ALA A 85 7.76 -3.90 -13.74
N GLU A 86 8.42 -4.19 -14.87
CA GLU A 86 7.89 -5.10 -15.89
C GLU A 86 7.77 -6.53 -15.36
N ASP A 87 8.60 -6.90 -14.41
CA ASP A 87 8.62 -8.24 -13.83
C ASP A 87 7.99 -8.28 -12.44
N LEU A 88 6.93 -7.51 -12.24
CA LEU A 88 6.26 -7.40 -10.93
C LEU A 88 5.87 -8.77 -10.36
N ASP A 89 5.29 -9.64 -11.19
CA ASP A 89 4.89 -10.98 -10.75
C ASP A 89 6.07 -11.75 -10.17
N LYS A 90 7.20 -11.70 -10.86
CA LYS A 90 8.42 -12.37 -10.40
C LYS A 90 8.91 -11.78 -9.08
N LYS A 91 8.90 -10.46 -8.98
CA LYS A 91 9.37 -9.78 -7.75
C LYS A 91 8.48 -10.09 -6.57
N VAL A 92 7.17 -10.14 -6.77
CA VAL A 92 6.24 -10.51 -5.71
C VAL A 92 6.46 -11.96 -5.28
N ASN A 93 6.70 -12.85 -6.23
CA ASN A 93 6.98 -14.26 -5.91
C ASN A 93 8.30 -14.45 -5.17
N GLU A 94 9.26 -13.55 -5.36
CA GLU A 94 10.53 -13.58 -4.63
C GLU A 94 10.39 -13.08 -3.20
N LEU A 95 9.31 -12.38 -2.86
CA LEU A 95 9.03 -11.99 -1.49
C LEU A 95 8.62 -13.22 -0.69
N SER A 96 9.25 -13.43 0.44
CA SER A 96 8.91 -14.56 1.31
C SER A 96 7.71 -14.26 2.21
N ILE A 97 6.86 -13.33 1.80
CA ILE A 97 5.70 -12.88 2.56
C ILE A 97 4.50 -12.82 1.64
N LYS A 98 3.32 -12.94 2.24
CA LYS A 98 2.05 -12.87 1.52
C LYS A 98 1.57 -11.43 1.40
N VAL A 99 1.19 -11.03 0.18
CA VAL A 99 0.45 -9.79 -0.03
C VAL A 99 -0.90 -10.14 -0.65
N GLU A 100 -1.91 -9.34 -0.38
CA GLU A 100 -3.29 -9.64 -0.82
C GLU A 100 -3.48 -9.35 -2.30
N SER A 101 -2.79 -8.36 -2.83
CA SER A 101 -2.86 -8.05 -4.26
C SER A 101 -1.65 -7.23 -4.69
N TYR A 102 -1.38 -7.24 -5.98
CA TYR A 102 -0.36 -6.37 -6.56
C TYR A 102 -0.87 -5.87 -7.91
N ILE A 103 -0.51 -4.62 -8.23
CA ILE A 103 -1.01 -3.94 -9.41
C ILE A 103 0.15 -3.22 -10.09
N GLN A 104 0.27 -3.39 -11.40
CA GLN A 104 1.30 -2.73 -12.19
C GLN A 104 0.85 -1.32 -12.56
N LYS A 105 1.74 -0.36 -12.43
CA LYS A 105 1.51 1.01 -12.89
C LYS A 105 1.72 1.09 -14.41
N PRO A 106 0.99 1.89 -15.13
CA PRO A 106 -0.17 2.67 -14.70
C PRO A 106 -1.37 1.75 -14.43
N PHE A 107 -2.14 2.07 -13.42
CA PHE A 107 -3.26 1.21 -13.01
C PHE A 107 -4.60 1.79 -13.48
N ASN A 108 -5.59 0.89 -13.58
CA ASN A 108 -6.97 1.27 -13.85
C ASN A 108 -7.65 1.62 -12.52
N PRO A 109 -8.15 2.87 -12.36
CA PRO A 109 -8.78 3.28 -11.10
C PRO A 109 -9.97 2.42 -10.69
N ASP A 110 -10.79 1.99 -11.64
CA ASP A 110 -11.97 1.16 -11.32
C ASP A 110 -11.54 -0.23 -10.84
N GLN A 111 -10.50 -0.79 -11.43
CA GLN A 111 -9.95 -2.07 -10.99
C GLN A 111 -9.42 -1.95 -9.56
N LEU A 112 -8.68 -0.88 -9.27
CA LEU A 112 -8.15 -0.66 -7.93
C LEU A 112 -9.27 -0.52 -6.91
N LYS A 113 -10.30 0.27 -7.22
CA LYS A 113 -11.45 0.44 -6.33
C LYS A 113 -12.16 -0.88 -6.06
N SER A 114 -12.29 -1.72 -7.09
CA SER A 114 -12.92 -3.03 -6.95
C SER A 114 -12.12 -3.93 -6.00
N ILE A 115 -10.80 -3.95 -6.16
CA ILE A 115 -9.92 -4.76 -5.31
C ILE A 115 -10.01 -4.27 -3.86
N ILE A 116 -9.96 -2.96 -3.63
CA ILE A 116 -10.05 -2.41 -2.29
C ILE A 116 -11.38 -2.78 -1.65
N SER A 117 -12.46 -2.61 -2.39
CA SER A 117 -13.80 -2.91 -1.90
C SER A 117 -13.95 -4.38 -1.51
N HIS A 118 -13.28 -5.26 -2.25
CA HIS A 118 -13.28 -6.69 -1.94
C HIS A 118 -12.49 -7.00 -0.66
N LEU A 119 -11.39 -6.31 -0.44
CA LEU A 119 -10.52 -6.55 0.71
C LEU A 119 -11.05 -5.93 1.99
N ILE A 120 -11.61 -4.73 1.91
CA ILE A 120 -12.08 -3.98 3.08
C ILE A 120 -13.45 -3.38 2.82
N ALA A 121 -14.48 -4.20 2.72
CA ALA A 121 -15.83 -3.71 2.47
C ALA A 121 -16.21 -2.62 3.47
N ASN A 122 -16.76 -1.53 2.95
CA ASN A 122 -17.26 -0.44 3.79
C ASN A 122 -18.67 -0.75 4.27
#